data_98cf4c3b2cd01fcaee3a52a93de19a4a
#
_entry.id   98cf4c3b2cd01fcaee3a52a93de19a4a
#
_cell.length_a   1.000
_cell.length_b   1.000
_cell.length_c   1.000
_cell.angle_alpha   90.00
_cell.angle_beta   90.00
_cell.angle_gamma   90.00
#
_symmetry.space_group_name_H-M   'P 1'
#
loop_
_entity.id
_entity.type
_entity.pdbx_description
1 polymer ?
#
loop_
_entity_poly.entity_id
_entity_poly.type
_entity_poly.pdbx_seq_one_letter_code
_entity_poly.pdbx_strand_id
1 'polypeptide(L)'
;MSRKKVKYSLSNWDLVSVNPNYKVWNWKDLFSFWAVNIQSVIAFSLIASLYVVYNLNTFVVFFGTLIGSLLVYFLANLIGKPSQKYGLPFAVLLRTSLGFKGAQYFGFLRSLVGIFMFGVQTYFLSKAFTYLIRIFLFSFDSSILENNIFLIFILGLNVIDWTSIIIAILFQSFLFSIGINFNKKIINYSAIIVYSGILFFFFVVLLNDVKSTSKAFVEV
;
A
#
# COMPACT_ATOMS: atom_id res chain seq x y z
N MET A 1 28.95 -42.62 23.52
CA MET A 1 28.33 -41.83 22.46
C MET A 1 28.17 -40.37 22.94
N SER A 2 29.08 -39.51 22.52
CA SER A 2 29.04 -38.07 22.88
C SER A 2 27.90 -37.38 22.11
N ARG A 3 26.85 -36.89 22.78
CA ARG A 3 25.84 -36.02 22.20
C ARG A 3 26.48 -34.69 21.84
N LYS A 4 26.77 -34.45 20.56
CA LYS A 4 27.11 -33.15 20.07
C LYS A 4 25.98 -32.19 20.48
N LYS A 5 26.23 -31.25 21.39
CA LYS A 5 25.34 -30.12 21.67
C LYS A 5 25.24 -29.29 20.39
N VAL A 6 24.15 -29.45 19.66
CA VAL A 6 23.84 -28.59 18.54
C VAL A 6 23.58 -27.20 19.14
N LYS A 7 24.50 -26.27 18.92
CA LYS A 7 24.34 -24.85 19.27
C LYS A 7 23.27 -24.29 18.33
N TYR A 8 22.02 -24.25 18.77
CA TYR A 8 20.97 -23.50 18.05
C TYR A 8 21.26 -22.01 18.23
N SER A 9 21.85 -21.40 17.23
CA SER A 9 21.91 -19.96 17.12
C SER A 9 20.57 -19.50 16.55
N LEU A 10 19.77 -18.77 17.34
CA LEU A 10 18.61 -18.03 16.84
C LEU A 10 19.13 -16.90 15.96
N SER A 11 19.31 -17.16 14.66
CA SER A 11 19.87 -16.21 13.71
C SER A 11 18.84 -15.18 13.19
N ASN A 12 17.55 -15.39 13.45
CA ASN A 12 16.49 -14.51 12.97
C ASN A 12 15.40 -14.30 14.04
N TRP A 13 15.42 -13.13 14.63
CA TRP A 13 14.46 -12.71 15.66
C TRP A 13 13.05 -12.49 15.10
N ASP A 14 12.91 -12.26 13.78
CA ASP A 14 11.61 -12.07 13.13
C ASP A 14 10.75 -13.32 13.11
N LEU A 15 11.36 -14.50 13.39
CA LEU A 15 10.66 -15.78 13.49
C LEU A 15 10.26 -16.13 14.94
N VAL A 16 10.60 -15.29 15.90
CA VAL A 16 10.26 -15.50 17.30
C VAL A 16 8.87 -14.95 17.59
N SER A 17 8.05 -15.68 18.32
CA SER A 17 6.74 -15.18 18.76
C SER A 17 6.90 -13.97 19.68
N VAL A 18 6.14 -12.92 19.39
CA VAL A 18 6.15 -11.71 20.20
C VAL A 18 5.32 -11.91 21.45
N ASN A 19 5.87 -11.55 22.63
CA ASN A 19 5.11 -11.59 23.86
C ASN A 19 3.86 -10.72 23.74
N PRO A 20 2.64 -11.26 24.02
CA PRO A 20 1.39 -10.49 23.95
C PRO A 20 1.39 -9.20 24.75
N ASN A 21 2.19 -9.10 25.81
CA ASN A 21 2.31 -7.89 26.63
C ASN A 21 3.03 -6.73 25.95
N TYR A 22 3.77 -7.00 24.88
CA TYR A 22 4.47 -5.99 24.08
C TYR A 22 3.67 -5.52 22.85
N LYS A 23 2.35 -5.70 22.83
CA LYS A 23 1.48 -5.17 21.78
C LYS A 23 1.43 -3.66 21.86
N VAL A 24 1.96 -2.99 20.83
CA VAL A 24 2.08 -1.53 20.76
C VAL A 24 0.95 -0.90 19.93
N TRP A 25 0.28 -1.69 19.08
CA TRP A 25 -0.74 -1.20 18.15
C TRP A 25 -2.14 -1.35 18.75
N ASN A 26 -2.90 -0.24 18.75
CA ASN A 26 -4.31 -0.19 19.11
C ASN A 26 -5.19 -0.44 17.87
N TRP A 27 -6.50 -0.62 18.08
CA TRP A 27 -7.45 -0.79 16.98
C TRP A 27 -7.47 0.41 16.01
N LYS A 28 -7.25 1.65 16.50
CA LYS A 28 -7.15 2.86 15.66
C LYS A 28 -5.95 2.81 14.73
N ASP A 29 -4.82 2.34 15.23
CA ASP A 29 -3.59 2.19 14.43
C ASP A 29 -3.78 1.15 13.33
N LEU A 30 -4.44 0.02 13.65
CA LEU A 30 -4.77 -1.01 12.67
C LEU A 30 -5.77 -0.50 11.63
N PHE A 31 -6.78 0.24 12.06
CA PHE A 31 -7.73 0.88 11.15
C PHE A 31 -7.02 1.83 10.19
N SER A 32 -6.18 2.74 10.69
CA SER A 32 -5.41 3.67 9.86
C SER A 32 -4.48 2.94 8.88
N PHE A 33 -3.83 1.88 9.34
CA PHE A 33 -2.95 1.07 8.50
C PHE A 33 -3.71 0.43 7.33
N TRP A 34 -4.83 -0.23 7.60
CA TRP A 34 -5.66 -0.83 6.55
C TRP A 34 -6.30 0.22 5.65
N ALA A 35 -6.74 1.32 6.23
CA ALA A 35 -7.30 2.44 5.51
C ALA A 35 -6.36 2.98 4.43
N VAL A 36 -5.09 3.24 4.79
CA VAL A 36 -4.07 3.71 3.84
C VAL A 36 -3.72 2.63 2.80
N ASN A 37 -3.65 1.35 3.20
CA ASN A 37 -3.31 0.27 2.27
C ASN A 37 -4.39 0.00 1.21
N ILE A 38 -5.67 0.18 1.54
CA ILE A 38 -6.77 -0.01 0.58
C ILE A 38 -6.80 1.11 -0.45
N GLN A 39 -6.41 2.33 -0.07
CA GLN A 39 -6.39 3.49 -0.95
C GLN A 39 -5.13 3.48 -1.81
N SER A 40 -5.19 2.78 -2.92
CA SER A 40 -4.12 2.76 -3.90
C SER A 40 -4.63 3.23 -5.28
N VAL A 41 -3.76 3.85 -6.05
CA VAL A 41 -4.06 4.25 -7.44
C VAL A 41 -4.54 3.04 -8.26
N ILE A 42 -3.96 1.86 -8.01
CA ILE A 42 -4.36 0.61 -8.67
C ILE A 42 -5.80 0.24 -8.31
N ALA A 43 -6.19 0.31 -7.03
CA ALA A 43 -7.54 -0.02 -6.60
C ALA A 43 -8.57 0.94 -7.21
N PHE A 44 -8.28 2.24 -7.24
CA PHE A 44 -9.16 3.22 -7.88
C PHE A 44 -9.28 2.99 -9.38
N SER A 45 -8.16 2.68 -10.08
CA SER A 45 -8.18 2.37 -11.51
C SER A 45 -8.96 1.11 -11.82
N LEU A 46 -8.87 0.07 -10.98
CA LEU A 46 -9.66 -1.15 -11.14
C LEU A 46 -11.15 -0.88 -10.99
N ILE A 47 -11.56 -0.14 -9.96
CA ILE A 47 -12.97 0.21 -9.78
C ILE A 47 -13.47 1.09 -10.94
N ALA A 48 -12.68 2.09 -11.36
CA ALA A 48 -13.03 2.93 -12.49
C ALA A 48 -13.20 2.11 -13.79
N SER A 49 -12.37 1.09 -14.00
CA SER A 49 -12.48 0.21 -15.17
C SER A 49 -13.79 -0.59 -15.21
N LEU A 50 -14.37 -0.93 -14.06
CA LEU A 50 -15.66 -1.61 -14.00
C LEU A 50 -16.78 -0.75 -14.60
N TYR A 51 -16.71 0.56 -14.43
CA TYR A 51 -17.65 1.50 -15.03
C TYR A 51 -17.33 1.79 -16.49
N VAL A 52 -16.08 2.16 -16.79
CA VAL A 52 -15.70 2.67 -18.11
C VAL A 52 -15.50 1.57 -19.16
N VAL A 53 -14.90 0.45 -18.78
CA VAL A 53 -14.58 -0.65 -19.72
C VAL A 53 -15.71 -1.68 -19.77
N TYR A 54 -16.24 -2.05 -18.61
CA TYR A 54 -17.25 -3.12 -18.53
C TYR A 54 -18.69 -2.60 -18.48
N ASN A 55 -18.91 -1.28 -18.44
CA ASN A 55 -20.21 -0.63 -18.36
C ASN A 55 -21.13 -1.25 -17.28
N LEU A 56 -20.54 -1.61 -16.13
CA LEU A 56 -21.31 -2.18 -15.04
C LEU A 56 -22.10 -1.10 -14.32
N ASN A 57 -23.32 -1.47 -13.95
CA ASN A 57 -24.20 -0.65 -13.16
C ASN A 57 -23.64 -0.36 -11.77
N THR A 58 -23.86 0.85 -11.24
CA THR A 58 -23.43 1.31 -9.92
C THR A 58 -23.85 0.37 -8.80
N PHE A 59 -25.08 -0.18 -8.84
CA PHE A 59 -25.54 -1.15 -7.84
C PHE A 59 -24.75 -2.46 -7.87
N VAL A 60 -24.44 -2.98 -9.06
CA VAL A 60 -23.66 -4.21 -9.22
C VAL A 60 -22.24 -4.00 -8.64
N VAL A 61 -21.60 -2.88 -8.97
CA VAL A 61 -20.27 -2.55 -8.44
C VAL A 61 -20.31 -2.37 -6.93
N PHE A 62 -21.31 -1.66 -6.40
CA PHE A 62 -21.46 -1.42 -4.96
C PHE A 62 -21.69 -2.72 -4.19
N PHE A 63 -22.66 -3.54 -4.59
CA PHE A 63 -22.92 -4.82 -3.92
C PHE A 63 -21.77 -5.82 -4.10
N GLY A 64 -21.14 -5.85 -5.27
CA GLY A 64 -19.95 -6.68 -5.51
C GLY A 64 -18.79 -6.32 -4.59
N THR A 65 -18.50 -5.04 -4.44
CA THR A 65 -17.45 -4.56 -3.53
C THR A 65 -17.80 -4.80 -2.06
N LEU A 66 -19.08 -4.69 -1.68
CA LEU A 66 -19.54 -4.96 -0.33
C LEU A 66 -19.40 -6.45 0.01
N ILE A 67 -19.84 -7.35 -0.87
CA ILE A 67 -19.68 -8.80 -0.68
C ILE A 67 -18.20 -9.18 -0.64
N GLY A 68 -17.39 -8.63 -1.55
CA GLY A 68 -15.95 -8.85 -1.56
C GLY A 68 -15.28 -8.40 -0.26
N SER A 69 -15.64 -7.24 0.27
CA SER A 69 -15.11 -6.74 1.53
C SER A 69 -15.49 -7.60 2.73
N LEU A 70 -16.72 -8.14 2.77
CA LEU A 70 -17.16 -9.09 3.79
C LEU A 70 -16.34 -10.39 3.73
N LEU A 71 -16.12 -10.94 2.55
CA LEU A 71 -15.28 -12.14 2.38
C LEU A 71 -13.85 -11.90 2.86
N VAL A 72 -13.25 -10.77 2.48
CA VAL A 72 -11.90 -10.39 2.95
C VAL A 72 -11.87 -10.23 4.48
N TYR A 73 -12.90 -9.62 5.07
CA TYR A 73 -13.03 -9.50 6.52
C TYR A 73 -13.02 -10.86 7.22
N PHE A 74 -13.81 -11.82 6.73
CA PHE A 74 -13.83 -13.19 7.27
C PHE A 74 -12.48 -13.87 7.17
N LEU A 75 -11.84 -13.85 6.01
CA LEU A 75 -10.54 -14.48 5.77
C LEU A 75 -9.44 -13.82 6.62
N ALA A 76 -9.43 -12.50 6.70
CA ALA A 76 -8.48 -11.75 7.52
C ALA A 76 -8.62 -12.09 9.01
N ASN A 77 -9.87 -12.26 9.51
CA ASN A 77 -10.11 -12.67 10.89
C ASN A 77 -9.65 -14.10 11.17
N LEU A 78 -9.90 -15.04 10.24
CA LEU A 78 -9.45 -16.42 10.40
C LEU A 78 -7.93 -16.53 10.57
N ILE A 79 -7.18 -15.77 9.79
CA ILE A 79 -5.70 -15.79 9.84
C ILE A 79 -5.17 -14.85 10.94
N GLY A 80 -5.79 -13.70 11.13
CA GLY A 80 -5.31 -12.66 12.04
C GLY A 80 -5.52 -12.99 13.52
N LYS A 81 -6.67 -13.57 13.90
CA LYS A 81 -6.96 -13.89 15.31
C LYS A 81 -5.93 -14.82 15.96
N PRO A 82 -5.53 -15.96 15.35
CA PRO A 82 -4.48 -16.80 15.91
C PRO A 82 -3.14 -16.08 16.03
N SER A 83 -2.73 -15.36 14.98
CA SER A 83 -1.50 -14.57 15.01
C SER A 83 -1.52 -13.52 16.11
N GLN A 84 -2.62 -12.80 16.29
CA GLN A 84 -2.75 -11.79 17.34
C GLN A 84 -2.74 -12.40 18.74
N LYS A 85 -3.42 -13.53 18.94
CA LYS A 85 -3.53 -14.19 20.25
C LYS A 85 -2.18 -14.71 20.72
N TYR A 86 -1.42 -15.37 19.84
CA TYR A 86 -0.17 -16.05 20.17
C TYR A 86 1.09 -15.27 19.79
N GLY A 87 0.95 -14.09 19.17
CA GLY A 87 2.08 -13.29 18.71
C GLY A 87 2.89 -13.97 17.59
N LEU A 88 2.24 -14.80 16.74
CA LEU A 88 2.94 -15.62 15.75
C LEU A 88 3.19 -14.82 14.46
N PRO A 89 4.45 -14.76 14.00
CA PRO A 89 4.77 -14.27 12.68
C PRO A 89 4.16 -15.15 11.58
N PHE A 90 3.95 -14.58 10.40
CA PHE A 90 3.33 -15.26 9.27
C PHE A 90 3.99 -16.60 8.92
N ALA A 91 5.32 -16.64 8.83
CA ALA A 91 6.06 -17.84 8.50
C ALA A 91 5.88 -18.96 9.53
N VAL A 92 5.74 -18.61 10.82
CA VAL A 92 5.51 -19.57 11.91
C VAL A 92 4.07 -20.09 11.86
N LEU A 93 3.09 -19.21 11.61
CA LEU A 93 1.69 -19.61 11.43
C LEU A 93 1.53 -20.60 10.27
N LEU A 94 2.20 -20.35 9.15
CA LEU A 94 2.14 -21.25 7.99
C LEU A 94 2.72 -22.65 8.28
N ARG A 95 3.70 -22.77 9.19
CA ARG A 95 4.26 -24.07 9.57
C ARG A 95 3.24 -24.99 10.21
N THR A 96 2.26 -24.44 10.89
CA THR A 96 1.22 -25.23 11.56
C THR A 96 0.26 -25.92 10.57
N SER A 97 0.05 -25.35 9.39
CA SER A 97 -0.86 -25.86 8.38
C SER A 97 -0.16 -26.54 7.20
N LEU A 98 1.00 -26.03 6.76
CA LEU A 98 1.69 -26.48 5.55
C LEU A 98 3.01 -27.20 5.82
N GLY A 99 3.38 -27.34 7.09
CA GLY A 99 4.67 -27.90 7.48
C GLY A 99 5.85 -26.98 7.15
N PHE A 100 7.07 -27.43 7.44
CA PHE A 100 8.27 -26.61 7.32
C PHE A 100 8.59 -26.23 5.86
N LYS A 101 8.57 -27.19 4.95
CA LYS A 101 8.87 -26.98 3.52
C LYS A 101 7.83 -26.10 2.84
N GLY A 102 6.54 -26.34 3.10
CA GLY A 102 5.45 -25.52 2.58
C GLY A 102 5.54 -24.08 3.05
N ALA A 103 5.83 -23.84 4.32
CA ALA A 103 5.99 -22.50 4.87
C ALA A 103 7.16 -21.73 4.23
N GLN A 104 8.27 -22.41 3.92
CA GLN A 104 9.39 -21.78 3.20
C GLN A 104 9.00 -21.37 1.78
N TYR A 105 8.31 -22.23 1.04
CA TYR A 105 7.87 -21.96 -0.31
C TYR A 105 6.91 -20.75 -0.37
N PHE A 106 5.88 -20.75 0.46
CA PHE A 106 4.94 -19.63 0.52
C PHE A 106 5.55 -18.34 1.10
N GLY A 107 6.52 -18.46 2.01
CA GLY A 107 7.32 -17.34 2.50
C GLY A 107 8.12 -16.68 1.36
N PHE A 108 8.74 -17.48 0.50
CA PHE A 108 9.46 -17.00 -0.69
C PHE A 108 8.52 -16.32 -1.69
N LEU A 109 7.38 -16.95 -2.03
CA LEU A 109 6.38 -16.35 -2.91
C LEU A 109 5.89 -14.99 -2.39
N ARG A 110 5.58 -14.92 -1.09
CA ARG A 110 5.17 -13.66 -0.45
C ARG A 110 6.25 -12.59 -0.57
N SER A 111 7.51 -12.95 -0.38
CA SER A 111 8.63 -12.00 -0.50
C SER A 111 8.76 -11.48 -1.92
N LEU A 112 8.62 -12.35 -2.92
CA LEU A 112 8.68 -11.96 -4.34
C LEU A 112 7.55 -11.00 -4.70
N VAL A 113 6.31 -11.31 -4.30
CA VAL A 113 5.15 -10.42 -4.49
C VAL A 113 5.36 -9.09 -3.75
N GLY A 114 5.92 -9.15 -2.53
CA GLY A 114 6.22 -7.95 -1.74
C GLY A 114 7.22 -7.02 -2.44
N ILE A 115 8.30 -7.58 -3.00
CA ILE A 115 9.31 -6.81 -3.74
C ILE A 115 8.67 -6.16 -4.98
N PHE A 116 7.88 -6.92 -5.74
CA PHE A 116 7.18 -6.40 -6.92
C PHE A 116 6.23 -5.25 -6.55
N MET A 117 5.38 -5.44 -5.56
CA MET A 117 4.44 -4.41 -5.11
C MET A 117 5.13 -3.18 -4.53
N PHE A 118 6.25 -3.37 -3.82
CA PHE A 118 7.08 -2.25 -3.36
C PHE A 118 7.62 -1.43 -4.53
N GLY A 119 8.12 -2.08 -5.58
CA GLY A 119 8.57 -1.41 -6.80
C GLY A 119 7.47 -0.60 -7.47
N VAL A 120 6.27 -1.17 -7.62
CA VAL A 120 5.10 -0.48 -8.17
C VAL A 120 4.72 0.75 -7.34
N GLN A 121 4.67 0.63 -6.01
CA GLN A 121 4.34 1.75 -5.12
C GLN A 121 5.43 2.83 -5.15
N THR A 122 6.71 2.45 -5.21
CA THR A 122 7.83 3.39 -5.37
C THR A 122 7.72 4.16 -6.68
N TYR A 123 7.33 3.50 -7.77
CA TYR A 123 7.09 4.15 -9.05
C TYR A 123 5.96 5.21 -8.96
N PHE A 124 4.82 4.87 -8.35
CA PHE A 124 3.73 5.86 -8.17
C PHE A 124 4.15 7.03 -7.27
N LEU A 125 4.90 6.75 -6.20
CA LEU A 125 5.46 7.81 -5.35
C LEU A 125 6.42 8.70 -6.13
N SER A 126 7.28 8.12 -6.97
CA SER A 126 8.20 8.89 -7.81
C SER A 126 7.46 9.79 -8.80
N LYS A 127 6.32 9.36 -9.34
CA LYS A 127 5.49 10.22 -10.21
C LYS A 127 4.94 11.43 -9.45
N ALA A 128 4.56 11.28 -8.19
CA ALA A 128 4.17 12.43 -7.37
C ALA A 128 5.32 13.43 -7.22
N PHE A 129 6.55 12.96 -6.95
CA PHE A 129 7.74 13.82 -6.93
C PHE A 129 8.05 14.43 -8.30
N THR A 130 7.89 13.69 -9.39
CA THR A 130 8.03 14.22 -10.75
C THR A 130 7.12 15.43 -10.99
N TYR A 131 5.84 15.30 -10.62
CA TYR A 131 4.90 16.42 -10.77
C TYR A 131 5.26 17.62 -9.88
N LEU A 132 5.66 17.39 -8.64
CA LEU A 132 6.12 18.44 -7.74
C LEU A 132 7.34 19.16 -8.30
N ILE A 133 8.33 18.44 -8.78
CA ILE A 133 9.54 19.02 -9.38
C ILE A 133 9.18 19.83 -10.63
N ARG A 134 8.31 19.31 -11.49
CA ARG A 134 7.88 20.03 -12.70
C ARG A 134 7.13 21.33 -12.36
N ILE A 135 6.20 21.30 -11.42
CA ILE A 135 5.48 22.49 -10.96
C ILE A 135 6.47 23.51 -10.39
N PHE A 136 7.42 23.04 -9.59
CA PHE A 136 8.44 23.91 -9.00
C PHE A 136 9.33 24.56 -10.05
N LEU A 137 9.84 23.79 -11.02
CA LEU A 137 10.67 24.31 -12.11
C LEU A 137 9.86 25.31 -12.98
N PHE A 138 8.63 24.98 -13.32
CA PHE A 138 7.75 25.86 -14.11
C PHE A 138 7.46 27.19 -13.40
N SER A 139 7.41 27.19 -12.06
CA SER A 139 7.17 28.43 -11.29
C SER A 139 8.36 29.40 -11.32
N PHE A 140 9.58 28.92 -11.61
CA PHE A 140 10.74 29.79 -11.80
C PHE A 140 10.83 30.31 -13.24
N ASP A 141 10.75 29.40 -14.21
CA ASP A 141 10.77 29.75 -15.63
C ASP A 141 10.16 28.61 -16.46
N SER A 142 9.16 28.92 -17.24
CA SER A 142 8.47 27.96 -18.11
C SER A 142 9.40 27.37 -19.18
N SER A 143 10.44 28.11 -19.60
CA SER A 143 11.40 27.68 -20.63
C SER A 143 12.37 26.59 -20.14
N ILE A 144 12.54 26.44 -18.82
CA ILE A 144 13.45 25.42 -18.25
C ILE A 144 13.05 23.99 -18.70
N LEU A 145 11.75 23.70 -18.76
CA LEU A 145 11.26 22.38 -19.13
C LEU A 145 11.46 22.04 -20.62
N GLU A 146 11.68 23.02 -21.48
CA GLU A 146 11.96 22.86 -22.90
C GLU A 146 13.43 22.56 -23.19
N ASN A 147 14.30 22.58 -22.18
CA ASN A 147 15.71 22.32 -22.32
C ASN A 147 15.97 20.88 -22.81
N ASN A 148 16.90 20.71 -23.76
CA ASN A 148 17.22 19.44 -24.39
C ASN A 148 17.59 18.33 -23.41
N ILE A 149 18.12 18.66 -22.22
CA ILE A 149 18.46 17.69 -21.16
C ILE A 149 17.21 16.96 -20.67
N PHE A 150 16.07 17.64 -20.57
CA PHE A 150 14.81 17.03 -20.10
C PHE A 150 14.06 16.27 -21.20
N LEU A 151 14.50 16.39 -22.44
CA LEU A 151 13.97 15.64 -23.60
C LEU A 151 14.71 14.32 -23.85
N ILE A 152 15.78 14.05 -23.09
CA ILE A 152 16.50 12.77 -23.18
C ILE A 152 15.72 11.70 -22.43
N PHE A 153 15.33 10.62 -23.14
CA PHE A 153 14.64 9.47 -22.56
C PHE A 153 15.57 8.26 -22.48
N ILE A 154 15.71 7.71 -21.27
CA ILE A 154 16.44 6.46 -21.02
C ILE A 154 15.43 5.47 -20.47
N LEU A 155 15.22 4.33 -21.12
CA LEU A 155 14.22 3.31 -20.77
C LEU A 155 12.78 3.88 -20.67
N GLY A 156 12.45 4.90 -21.49
CA GLY A 156 11.13 5.54 -21.48
C GLY A 156 10.90 6.56 -20.34
N LEU A 157 11.94 6.86 -19.56
CA LEU A 157 11.89 7.85 -18.46
C LEU A 157 12.85 8.99 -18.76
N ASN A 158 12.43 10.23 -18.46
CA ASN A 158 13.29 11.39 -18.62
C ASN A 158 14.16 11.61 -17.36
N VAL A 159 15.09 12.58 -17.43
CA VAL A 159 15.99 12.90 -16.31
C VAL A 159 15.24 13.27 -15.04
N ILE A 160 14.11 13.98 -15.14
CA ILE A 160 13.28 14.36 -13.98
C ILE A 160 12.65 13.09 -13.35
N ASP A 161 12.18 12.15 -14.17
CA ASP A 161 11.62 10.90 -13.66
C ASP A 161 12.68 10.07 -12.91
N TRP A 162 13.92 9.97 -13.45
CA TRP A 162 15.01 9.26 -12.79
C TRP A 162 15.41 9.92 -11.47
N THR A 163 15.55 11.23 -11.44
CA THR A 163 15.84 11.95 -10.19
C THR A 163 14.72 11.76 -9.16
N SER A 164 13.47 11.75 -9.59
CA SER A 164 12.31 11.51 -8.73
C SER A 164 12.29 10.09 -8.15
N ILE A 165 12.70 9.07 -8.90
CA ILE A 165 12.84 7.69 -8.41
C ILE A 165 13.92 7.63 -7.32
N ILE A 166 15.08 8.25 -7.55
CA ILE A 166 16.15 8.30 -6.54
C ILE A 166 15.67 9.00 -5.27
N ILE A 167 15.00 10.13 -5.39
CA ILE A 167 14.41 10.85 -4.25
C ILE A 167 13.41 9.97 -3.51
N ALA A 168 12.54 9.26 -4.21
CA ALA A 168 11.55 8.36 -3.62
C ALA A 168 12.23 7.23 -2.82
N ILE A 169 13.26 6.59 -3.38
CA ILE A 169 14.01 5.53 -2.70
C ILE A 169 14.73 6.07 -1.45
N LEU A 170 15.39 7.22 -1.55
CA LEU A 170 16.06 7.85 -0.41
C LEU A 170 15.06 8.22 0.69
N PHE A 171 13.92 8.80 0.32
CA PHE A 171 12.85 9.15 1.25
C PHE A 171 12.29 7.92 1.97
N GLN A 172 12.00 6.84 1.25
CA GLN A 172 11.54 5.59 1.85
C GLN A 172 12.59 4.98 2.77
N SER A 173 13.86 4.94 2.36
CA SER A 173 14.97 4.42 3.18
C SER A 173 15.14 5.24 4.46
N PHE A 174 15.01 6.54 4.38
CA PHE A 174 15.02 7.43 5.54
C PHE A 174 13.87 7.12 6.50
N LEU A 175 12.64 6.97 6.01
CA LEU A 175 11.49 6.61 6.84
C LEU A 175 11.68 5.26 7.55
N PHE A 176 12.22 4.26 6.86
CA PHE A 176 12.52 2.97 7.47
C PHE A 176 13.59 3.07 8.57
N SER A 177 14.60 3.94 8.41
CA SER A 177 15.68 4.10 9.38
C SER A 177 15.23 4.70 10.72
N ILE A 178 14.19 5.54 10.72
CA ILE A 178 13.68 6.19 11.94
C ILE A 178 12.98 5.22 12.91
N GLY A 179 12.39 4.15 12.36
CA GLY A 179 11.79 3.09 13.16
C GLY A 179 10.27 3.09 13.24
N ILE A 180 9.73 2.03 13.82
CA ILE A 180 8.32 1.65 13.76
C ILE A 180 7.37 2.67 14.44
N ASN A 181 7.81 3.30 15.52
CA ASN A 181 6.95 4.24 16.27
C ASN A 181 6.69 5.53 15.49
N PHE A 182 7.68 6.00 14.75
CA PHE A 182 7.55 7.18 13.90
C PHE A 182 6.71 6.86 12.66
N ASN A 183 6.99 5.72 12.02
CA ASN A 183 6.22 5.26 10.87
C ASN A 183 4.74 5.05 11.20
N LYS A 184 4.42 4.52 12.38
CA LYS A 184 3.05 4.44 12.89
C LYS A 184 2.36 5.81 12.95
N LYS A 185 3.04 6.85 13.46
CA LYS A 185 2.48 8.22 13.49
C LYS A 185 2.23 8.74 12.08
N ILE A 186 3.18 8.56 11.16
CA ILE A 186 3.01 8.97 9.75
C ILE A 186 1.80 8.28 9.14
N ILE A 187 1.64 6.97 9.32
CA ILE A 187 0.49 6.22 8.80
C ILE A 187 -0.82 6.81 9.32
N ASN A 188 -0.91 7.10 10.62
CA ASN A 188 -2.11 7.66 11.21
C ASN A 188 -2.44 9.06 10.66
N TYR A 189 -1.44 9.95 10.51
CA TYR A 189 -1.64 11.27 9.91
C TYR A 189 -2.00 11.16 8.43
N SER A 190 -1.31 10.31 7.68
CA SER A 190 -1.59 10.08 6.26
C SER A 190 -3.02 9.57 6.06
N ALA A 191 -3.51 8.67 6.91
CA ALA A 191 -4.88 8.20 6.85
C ALA A 191 -5.89 9.36 6.96
N ILE A 192 -5.70 10.25 7.93
CA ILE A 192 -6.58 11.42 8.13
C ILE A 192 -6.55 12.33 6.91
N ILE A 193 -5.35 12.67 6.42
CA ILE A 193 -5.18 13.59 5.28
C ILE A 193 -5.83 13.02 4.01
N VAL A 194 -5.60 11.75 3.71
CA VAL A 194 -6.12 11.10 2.50
C VAL A 194 -7.64 10.99 2.55
N TYR A 195 -8.21 10.56 3.70
CA TYR A 195 -9.67 10.50 3.83
C TYR A 195 -10.33 11.86 3.76
N SER A 196 -9.75 12.88 4.41
CA SER A 196 -10.24 14.26 4.32
C SER A 196 -10.19 14.76 2.89
N GLY A 197 -9.10 14.48 2.17
CA GLY A 197 -8.95 14.87 0.75
C GLY A 197 -9.97 14.21 -0.15
N ILE A 198 -10.23 12.90 0.02
CA ILE A 198 -11.24 12.17 -0.76
C ILE A 198 -12.65 12.70 -0.45
N LEU A 199 -12.98 12.93 0.81
CA LEU A 199 -14.27 13.50 1.19
C LEU A 199 -14.44 14.91 0.60
N PHE A 200 -13.42 15.76 0.70
CA PHE A 200 -13.43 17.08 0.11
C PHE A 200 -13.66 17.01 -1.41
N PHE A 201 -12.91 16.16 -2.11
CA PHE A 201 -13.05 15.95 -3.55
C PHE A 201 -14.45 15.44 -3.91
N PHE A 202 -14.98 14.48 -3.15
CA PHE A 202 -16.35 13.98 -3.33
C PHE A 202 -17.38 15.10 -3.24
N PHE A 203 -17.30 15.96 -2.22
CA PHE A 203 -18.21 17.09 -2.08
C PHE A 203 -18.07 18.12 -3.21
N VAL A 204 -16.84 18.40 -3.65
CA VAL A 204 -16.61 19.32 -4.78
C VAL A 204 -17.26 18.79 -6.06
N VAL A 205 -17.08 17.51 -6.37
CA VAL A 205 -17.71 16.88 -7.54
C VAL A 205 -19.24 16.90 -7.41
N LEU A 206 -19.75 16.57 -6.24
CA LEU A 206 -21.20 16.53 -5.98
C LEU A 206 -21.86 17.90 -6.11
N LEU A 207 -21.19 18.97 -5.68
CA LEU A 207 -21.70 20.35 -5.77
C LEU A 207 -21.62 20.92 -7.17
N ASN A 208 -20.54 20.59 -7.91
CA ASN A 208 -20.33 21.14 -9.25
C ASN A 208 -21.18 20.45 -10.33
N ASP A 209 -21.55 19.19 -10.12
CA ASP A 209 -22.21 18.40 -11.16
C ASP A 209 -23.37 17.56 -10.60
N VAL A 210 -24.28 18.24 -9.88
CA VAL A 210 -25.44 17.61 -9.25
C VAL A 210 -26.35 16.92 -10.29
N LYS A 211 -26.43 17.45 -11.53
CA LYS A 211 -27.28 16.88 -12.59
C LYS A 211 -26.69 15.60 -13.16
N SER A 212 -25.36 15.50 -13.37
CA SER A 212 -24.74 14.29 -13.89
C SER A 212 -24.60 13.22 -12.81
N THR A 213 -24.34 13.61 -11.55
CA THR A 213 -24.33 12.67 -10.42
C THR A 213 -25.73 12.10 -10.14
N SER A 214 -26.81 12.88 -10.25
CA SER A 214 -28.17 12.36 -10.11
C SER A 214 -28.52 11.39 -11.24
N LYS A 215 -28.11 11.65 -12.48
CA LYS A 215 -28.28 10.72 -13.61
C LYS A 215 -27.51 9.42 -13.39
N ALA A 216 -26.27 9.46 -12.92
CA ALA A 216 -25.48 8.27 -12.64
C ALA A 216 -26.07 7.36 -11.54
N PHE A 217 -26.98 7.89 -10.69
CA PHE A 217 -27.72 7.11 -9.71
C PHE A 217 -29.12 6.68 -10.21
N VAL A 218 -29.70 7.36 -11.21
CA VAL A 218 -31.06 7.13 -11.69
C VAL A 218 -31.10 6.35 -13.00
N GLU A 219 -30.09 6.45 -13.86
CA GLU A 219 -29.99 5.66 -15.11
C GLU A 219 -29.46 4.24 -14.87
N VAL A 220 -30.09 3.60 -13.90
CA VAL A 220 -29.76 2.24 -13.48
C VAL A 220 -30.94 1.31 -13.77
#